data_612dbece2fa714db1b9da582bb564be8
#
_entry.id   612dbece2fa714db1b9da582bb564be8
#
_cell.length_a   1.000
_cell.length_b   1.000
_cell.length_c   1.000
_cell.angle_alpha   90.00
_cell.angle_beta   90.00
_cell.angle_gamma   90.00
#
_symmetry.space_group_name_H-M   'P 1'
#
loop_
_entity.id
_entity.type
_entity.pdbx_description
1 polymer ?
#
loop_
_entity_poly.entity_id
_entity_poly.type
_entity_poly.pdbx_seq_one_letter_code
_entity_poly.pdbx_strand_id
1 'polypeptide(L)'
;MHIVVINPFNGKVKALVGGFNFKSSEFNRATQAMRQPGSAFKPFVYAAALENNYSPNTIILDAPFIAEQGIGLKNWKPENYGKKFYGPSTLRKGIEYSRNLMTVRIAENLGLKKILKLSKELNIYQDIPELLSVSLGSAETTLINI
;
A
#
# COMPACT_ATOMS: atom_id res chain seq x y z
N MET A 1 -13.74 8.61 -15.66
CA MET A 1 -14.11 8.68 -14.23
C MET A 1 -14.65 7.32 -13.81
N HIS A 2 -14.32 6.83 -12.62
CA HIS A 2 -14.87 5.62 -12.02
C HIS A 2 -15.02 5.84 -10.51
N ILE A 3 -16.00 5.22 -9.90
CA ILE A 3 -16.35 5.42 -8.48
C ILE A 3 -16.84 4.08 -7.91
N VAL A 4 -16.41 3.77 -6.68
CA VAL A 4 -17.01 2.72 -5.85
C VAL A 4 -17.42 3.35 -4.53
N VAL A 5 -18.66 3.15 -4.13
CA VAL A 5 -19.20 3.63 -2.85
C VAL A 5 -19.48 2.42 -1.98
N ILE A 6 -18.85 2.38 -0.82
CA ILE A 6 -18.92 1.24 0.12
C ILE A 6 -19.54 1.73 1.44
N ASN A 7 -20.41 0.92 2.02
CA ASN A 7 -20.89 1.14 3.38
C ASN A 7 -19.76 0.76 4.38
N PRO A 8 -19.23 1.70 5.19
CA PRO A 8 -18.09 1.44 6.05
C PRO A 8 -18.40 0.48 7.21
N PHE A 9 -19.68 0.27 7.55
CA PHE A 9 -20.06 -0.58 8.67
C PHE A 9 -20.20 -2.06 8.31
N ASN A 10 -20.40 -2.39 7.03
CA ASN A 10 -20.64 -3.77 6.60
C ASN A 10 -19.94 -4.15 5.27
N GLY A 11 -19.13 -3.26 4.70
CA GLY A 11 -18.38 -3.51 3.47
C GLY A 11 -19.22 -3.64 2.19
N LYS A 12 -20.56 -3.48 2.25
CA LYS A 12 -21.42 -3.65 1.07
C LYS A 12 -21.23 -2.50 0.09
N VAL A 13 -21.00 -2.85 -1.18
CA VAL A 13 -20.97 -1.87 -2.28
C VAL A 13 -22.37 -1.32 -2.48
N LYS A 14 -22.52 -0.01 -2.38
CA LYS A 14 -23.80 0.73 -2.56
C LYS A 14 -23.97 1.31 -3.95
N ALA A 15 -22.86 1.70 -4.58
CA ALA A 15 -22.84 2.15 -5.97
C ALA A 15 -21.50 1.84 -6.61
N LEU A 16 -21.51 1.55 -7.90
CA LEU A 16 -20.32 1.31 -8.69
C LEU A 16 -20.52 1.91 -10.09
N VAL A 17 -19.58 2.77 -10.50
CA VAL A 17 -19.55 3.38 -11.82
C VAL A 17 -18.18 3.08 -12.44
N GLY A 18 -18.15 2.29 -13.51
CA GLY A 18 -16.90 1.89 -14.19
C GLY A 18 -16.46 2.78 -15.33
N GLY A 19 -17.33 3.69 -15.79
CA GLY A 19 -17.10 4.57 -16.93
C GLY A 19 -18.17 5.63 -17.08
N PHE A 20 -18.04 6.50 -18.08
CA PHE A 20 -18.98 7.59 -18.34
C PHE A 20 -20.21 7.11 -19.13
N ASN A 21 -19.99 6.26 -20.15
CA ASN A 21 -21.05 5.76 -21.01
C ASN A 21 -20.69 4.37 -21.53
N PHE A 22 -21.59 3.40 -21.30
CA PHE A 22 -21.39 2.01 -21.72
C PHE A 22 -21.31 1.86 -23.25
N LYS A 23 -22.13 2.62 -24.00
CA LYS A 23 -22.10 2.57 -25.49
C LYS A 23 -20.78 3.02 -26.08
N SER A 24 -20.05 3.90 -25.39
CA SER A 24 -18.72 4.38 -25.86
C SER A 24 -17.57 3.51 -25.35
N SER A 25 -17.74 2.81 -24.24
CA SER A 25 -16.74 1.90 -23.68
C SER A 25 -17.39 0.94 -22.68
N GLU A 26 -17.35 -0.35 -22.99
CA GLU A 26 -17.82 -1.43 -22.09
C GLU A 26 -16.81 -1.73 -20.96
N PHE A 27 -15.58 -1.21 -21.07
CA PHE A 27 -14.53 -1.43 -20.09
C PHE A 27 -14.85 -0.79 -18.75
N ASN A 28 -15.09 -1.63 -17.73
CA ASN A 28 -15.37 -1.19 -16.37
C ASN A 28 -14.06 -0.93 -15.61
N ARG A 29 -13.71 0.33 -15.46
CA ARG A 29 -12.44 0.74 -14.83
C ARG A 29 -12.38 0.49 -13.33
N ALA A 30 -13.51 0.31 -12.66
CA ALA A 30 -13.54 0.01 -11.24
C ALA A 30 -13.17 -1.45 -10.94
N THR A 31 -13.50 -2.37 -11.87
CA THR A 31 -13.33 -3.82 -11.68
C THR A 31 -12.26 -4.44 -12.60
N GLN A 32 -11.87 -3.76 -13.68
CA GLN A 32 -10.98 -4.33 -14.71
C GLN A 32 -9.67 -3.56 -14.87
N ALA A 33 -9.64 -2.24 -14.55
CA ALA A 33 -8.42 -1.45 -14.72
C ALA A 33 -7.43 -1.76 -13.61
N MET A 34 -6.31 -2.38 -13.98
CA MET A 34 -5.16 -2.57 -13.09
C MET A 34 -4.41 -1.25 -12.95
N ARG A 35 -4.21 -0.79 -11.73
CA ARG A 35 -3.52 0.45 -11.39
C ARG A 35 -2.74 0.29 -10.10
N GLN A 36 -1.62 1.01 -10.00
CA GLN A 36 -0.85 1.10 -8.78
C GLN A 36 -1.66 1.90 -7.73
N PRO A 37 -2.01 1.32 -6.58
CA PRO A 37 -2.76 2.02 -5.54
C PRO A 37 -1.92 3.10 -4.83
N GLY A 38 -0.60 3.02 -4.92
CA GLY A 38 0.28 3.92 -4.21
C GLY A 38 0.02 3.89 -2.70
N SER A 39 -0.03 5.05 -2.07
CA SER A 39 -0.22 5.16 -0.61
C SER A 39 -1.53 4.59 -0.07
N ALA A 40 -2.52 4.26 -0.92
CA ALA A 40 -3.72 3.58 -0.47
C ALA A 40 -3.43 2.14 0.04
N PHE A 41 -2.30 1.55 -0.35
CA PHE A 41 -1.87 0.24 0.17
C PHE A 41 -1.25 0.30 1.58
N LYS A 42 -0.76 1.45 2.03
CA LYS A 42 -0.09 1.58 3.35
C LYS A 42 -0.92 1.08 4.54
N PRO A 43 -2.23 1.33 4.64
CA PRO A 43 -3.03 0.80 5.75
C PRO A 43 -2.85 -0.71 5.98
N PHE A 44 -2.67 -1.50 4.92
CA PHE A 44 -2.48 -2.96 5.02
C PHE A 44 -1.08 -3.33 5.55
N VAL A 45 -0.06 -2.54 5.22
CA VAL A 45 1.28 -2.68 5.83
C VAL A 45 1.22 -2.42 7.33
N TYR A 46 0.50 -1.37 7.73
CA TYR A 46 0.34 -1.00 9.14
C TYR A 46 -0.56 -1.99 9.90
N ALA A 47 -1.62 -2.51 9.26
CA ALA A 47 -2.45 -3.57 9.83
C ALA A 47 -1.62 -4.83 10.09
N ALA A 48 -0.84 -5.29 9.12
CA ALA A 48 0.07 -6.42 9.30
C ALA A 48 1.09 -6.17 10.44
N ALA A 49 1.58 -4.95 10.61
CA ALA A 49 2.45 -4.61 11.72
C ALA A 49 1.74 -4.73 13.07
N LEU A 50 0.52 -4.21 13.19
CA LEU A 50 -0.27 -4.31 14.43
C LEU A 50 -0.58 -5.76 14.79
N GLU A 51 -0.86 -6.64 13.83
CA GLU A 51 -1.03 -8.08 14.03
C GLU A 51 0.26 -8.79 14.48
N ASN A 52 1.42 -8.15 14.31
CA ASN A 52 2.74 -8.70 14.64
C ASN A 52 3.45 -7.91 15.75
N ASN A 53 2.72 -7.57 16.82
CA ASN A 53 3.22 -6.97 18.07
C ASN A 53 3.71 -5.53 17.95
N TYR A 54 3.44 -4.81 16.87
CA TYR A 54 3.59 -3.36 16.85
C TYR A 54 2.39 -2.71 17.55
N SER A 55 2.61 -1.55 18.12
CA SER A 55 1.55 -0.71 18.70
C SER A 55 1.53 0.66 18.03
N PRO A 56 0.45 1.44 18.14
CA PRO A 56 0.40 2.81 17.63
C PRO A 56 1.56 3.70 18.12
N ASN A 57 2.13 3.38 19.29
CA ASN A 57 3.23 4.11 19.92
C ASN A 57 4.62 3.54 19.58
N THR A 58 4.70 2.41 18.86
CA THR A 58 5.99 1.86 18.42
C THR A 58 6.77 2.90 17.64
N ILE A 59 8.03 3.12 18.02
CA ILE A 59 8.90 4.10 17.36
C ILE A 59 9.54 3.49 16.13
N ILE A 60 9.37 4.16 14.99
CA ILE A 60 9.99 3.83 13.70
C ILE A 60 10.82 5.03 13.26
N LEU A 61 12.02 4.77 12.75
CA LEU A 61 12.92 5.81 12.30
C LEU A 61 12.55 6.32 10.89
N ASP A 62 12.20 7.59 10.77
CA ASP A 62 12.02 8.28 9.49
C ASP A 62 13.34 8.95 9.08
N ALA A 63 14.20 8.19 8.41
CA ALA A 63 15.54 8.58 7.98
C ALA A 63 15.87 7.94 6.62
N PRO A 64 16.94 8.37 5.94
CA PRO A 64 17.34 7.78 4.67
C PRO A 64 17.38 6.25 4.72
N PHE A 65 16.93 5.62 3.64
CA PHE A 65 16.86 4.18 3.49
C PHE A 65 17.44 3.77 2.14
N ILE A 66 18.21 2.71 2.13
CA ILE A 66 18.79 2.13 0.91
C ILE A 66 18.53 0.63 0.96
N ALA A 67 17.83 0.11 -0.04
CA ALA A 67 17.65 -1.32 -0.23
C ALA A 67 18.51 -1.82 -1.40
N GLU A 68 19.26 -2.89 -1.17
CA GLU A 68 19.93 -3.63 -2.22
C GLU A 68 18.89 -4.47 -2.97
N GLN A 69 18.87 -4.37 -4.30
CA GLN A 69 17.91 -5.11 -5.14
C GLN A 69 18.50 -6.36 -5.79
N GLY A 70 19.72 -6.73 -5.41
CA GLY A 70 20.46 -7.88 -5.94
C GLY A 70 21.64 -7.51 -6.83
N ILE A 71 22.41 -8.51 -7.25
CA ILE A 71 23.66 -8.33 -8.00
C ILE A 71 23.37 -7.68 -9.36
N GLY A 72 24.02 -6.57 -9.63
CA GLY A 72 23.91 -5.83 -10.90
C GLY A 72 22.72 -4.87 -11.01
N LEU A 73 21.84 -4.81 -10.00
CA LEU A 73 20.76 -3.84 -9.94
C LEU A 73 21.17 -2.59 -9.14
N LYS A 74 20.62 -1.43 -9.53
CA LYS A 74 20.85 -0.20 -8.75
C LYS A 74 20.13 -0.28 -7.42
N ASN A 75 20.79 0.20 -6.36
CA ASN A 75 20.17 0.33 -5.04
C ASN A 75 18.89 1.18 -5.12
N TRP A 76 17.83 0.70 -4.50
CA TRP A 76 16.58 1.46 -4.39
C TRP A 76 16.65 2.42 -3.19
N LYS A 77 16.38 3.70 -3.46
CA LYS A 77 16.44 4.78 -2.48
C LYS A 77 15.08 5.49 -2.43
N PRO A 78 14.12 4.97 -1.68
CA PRO A 78 12.85 5.66 -1.51
C PRO A 78 13.02 6.98 -0.77
N GLU A 79 12.11 7.92 -1.03
CA GLU A 79 12.06 9.22 -0.38
C GLU A 79 10.64 9.50 0.14
N ASN A 80 10.53 10.32 1.19
CA ASN A 80 9.26 10.94 1.55
C ASN A 80 8.85 11.95 0.48
N TYR A 81 7.54 12.18 0.31
CA TYR A 81 7.02 13.13 -0.68
C TYR A 81 7.66 14.52 -0.59
N GLY A 82 7.87 15.02 0.63
CA GLY A 82 8.49 16.33 0.87
C GLY A 82 10.03 16.30 0.92
N LYS A 83 10.68 15.17 0.59
CA LYS A 83 12.15 14.98 0.66
C LYS A 83 12.78 15.32 2.02
N LYS A 84 11.97 15.28 3.08
CA LYS A 84 12.41 15.57 4.46
C LYS A 84 12.40 14.31 5.31
N PHE A 85 13.23 14.30 6.33
CA PHE A 85 13.34 13.27 7.34
C PHE A 85 12.89 13.82 8.68
N TYR A 86 12.21 13.02 9.47
CA TYR A 86 11.59 13.49 10.73
C TYR A 86 12.10 12.74 11.96
N GLY A 87 13.08 11.85 11.77
CA GLY A 87 13.70 11.08 12.84
C GLY A 87 12.77 10.06 13.49
N PRO A 88 13.04 9.67 14.74
CA PRO A 88 12.19 8.74 15.49
C PRO A 88 10.77 9.26 15.60
N SER A 89 9.80 8.49 15.11
CA SER A 89 8.38 8.88 15.06
C SER A 89 7.50 7.68 15.40
N THR A 90 6.33 7.91 15.98
CA THR A 90 5.41 6.82 16.31
C THR A 90 4.79 6.20 15.05
N LEU A 91 4.44 4.91 15.14
CA LEU A 91 3.73 4.19 14.09
C LEU A 91 2.49 5.00 13.62
N ARG A 92 1.71 5.55 14.56
CA ARG A 92 0.57 6.43 14.30
C ARG A 92 0.94 7.60 13.38
N LYS A 93 2.00 8.35 13.69
CA LYS A 93 2.46 9.46 12.84
C LYS A 93 2.89 8.99 11.44
N GLY A 94 3.45 7.79 11.34
CA GLY A 94 3.83 7.21 10.05
C GLY A 94 2.66 7.07 9.10
N ILE A 95 1.51 6.55 9.56
CA ILE A 95 0.31 6.40 8.75
C ILE A 95 -0.42 7.73 8.53
N GLU A 96 -0.57 8.56 9.58
CA GLU A 96 -1.25 9.86 9.51
C GLU A 96 -0.62 10.80 8.46
N TYR A 97 0.71 10.83 8.40
CA TYR A 97 1.47 11.66 7.45
C TYR A 97 1.92 10.90 6.19
N SER A 98 1.48 9.66 6.03
CA SER A 98 1.81 8.82 4.87
C SER A 98 3.32 8.74 4.59
N ARG A 99 4.15 8.52 5.63
CA ARG A 99 5.62 8.51 5.55
C ARG A 99 6.11 7.27 4.78
N ASN A 100 6.77 7.49 3.65
CA ASN A 100 7.28 6.39 2.83
C ASN A 100 8.38 5.62 3.53
N LEU A 101 9.37 6.32 4.10
CA LEU A 101 10.54 5.69 4.72
C LEU A 101 10.17 4.84 5.94
N MET A 102 9.22 5.30 6.74
CA MET A 102 8.69 4.52 7.87
C MET A 102 7.98 3.26 7.37
N THR A 103 7.15 3.38 6.33
CA THR A 103 6.43 2.24 5.74
C THR A 103 7.38 1.17 5.21
N VAL A 104 8.43 1.58 4.49
CA VAL A 104 9.44 0.65 3.97
C VAL A 104 10.20 -0.05 5.09
N ARG A 105 10.60 0.67 6.15
CA ARG A 105 11.26 0.06 7.33
C ARG A 105 10.37 -0.94 8.06
N ILE A 106 9.08 -0.62 8.19
CA ILE A 106 8.11 -1.57 8.74
C ILE A 106 8.07 -2.83 7.87
N ALA A 107 7.97 -2.68 6.56
CA ALA A 107 7.90 -3.82 5.64
C ALA A 107 9.18 -4.66 5.65
N GLU A 108 10.35 -4.04 5.73
CA GLU A 108 11.64 -4.73 5.87
C GLU A 108 11.73 -5.50 7.18
N ASN A 109 11.45 -4.86 8.31
CA ASN A 109 11.55 -5.47 9.64
C ASN A 109 10.53 -6.58 9.87
N LEU A 110 9.30 -6.40 9.38
CA LEU A 110 8.23 -7.37 9.50
C LEU A 110 8.41 -8.57 8.57
N GLY A 111 9.02 -8.32 7.41
CA GLY A 111 9.13 -9.25 6.28
C GLY A 111 7.92 -9.14 5.34
N LEU A 112 8.18 -8.99 4.06
CA LEU A 112 7.15 -8.82 3.03
C LEU A 112 6.14 -9.98 2.98
N LYS A 113 6.58 -11.20 3.23
CA LYS A 113 5.68 -12.40 3.24
C LYS A 113 4.44 -12.23 4.10
N LYS A 114 4.58 -11.60 5.29
CA LYS A 114 3.44 -11.37 6.20
C LYS A 114 2.46 -10.36 5.62
N ILE A 115 2.97 -9.28 5.02
CA ILE A 115 2.17 -8.23 4.38
C ILE A 115 1.45 -8.81 3.15
N LEU A 116 2.15 -9.56 2.32
CA LEU A 116 1.58 -10.18 1.12
C LEU A 116 0.55 -11.25 1.46
N LYS A 117 0.77 -12.02 2.54
CA LYS A 117 -0.23 -12.96 3.05
C LYS A 117 -1.53 -12.25 3.39
N LEU A 118 -1.47 -11.18 4.21
CA LEU A 118 -2.66 -10.38 4.55
C LEU A 118 -3.32 -9.79 3.30
N SER A 119 -2.55 -9.24 2.37
CA SER A 119 -3.10 -8.66 1.15
C SER A 119 -3.77 -9.71 0.24
N LYS A 120 -3.28 -10.95 0.23
CA LYS A 120 -3.90 -12.08 -0.49
C LYS A 120 -5.20 -12.52 0.16
N GLU A 121 -5.23 -12.61 1.49
CA GLU A 121 -6.44 -12.93 2.26
C GLU A 121 -7.55 -11.88 2.05
N LEU A 122 -7.18 -10.61 1.86
CA LEU A 122 -8.09 -9.50 1.56
C LEU A 122 -8.38 -9.33 0.05
N ASN A 123 -7.87 -10.22 -0.82
CA ASN A 123 -8.01 -10.15 -2.27
C ASN A 123 -7.46 -8.87 -2.93
N ILE A 124 -6.53 -8.17 -2.29
CA ILE A 124 -5.92 -6.96 -2.84
C ILE A 124 -4.90 -7.33 -3.91
N TYR A 125 -3.96 -8.20 -3.55
CA TYR A 125 -2.95 -8.75 -4.45
C TYR A 125 -3.02 -10.28 -4.43
N GLN A 126 -2.72 -10.88 -5.56
CA GLN A 126 -2.58 -12.34 -5.65
C GLN A 126 -1.09 -12.71 -5.64
N ASP A 127 -0.54 -13.16 -6.76
CA ASP A 127 0.85 -13.58 -6.83
C ASP A 127 1.70 -12.43 -7.42
N ILE A 128 2.35 -11.69 -6.53
CA ILE A 128 3.23 -10.57 -6.90
C ILE A 128 4.63 -10.77 -6.33
N PRO A 129 5.67 -10.19 -6.95
CA PRO A 129 7.05 -10.29 -6.45
C PRO A 129 7.21 -9.71 -5.04
N GLU A 130 8.06 -10.34 -4.23
CA GLU A 130 8.43 -9.86 -2.89
C GLU A 130 9.44 -8.70 -2.99
N LEU A 131 8.99 -7.54 -3.46
CA LEU A 131 9.81 -6.32 -3.56
C LEU A 131 9.37 -5.31 -2.50
N LEU A 132 10.32 -4.66 -1.82
CA LEU A 132 10.02 -3.64 -0.80
C LEU A 132 9.18 -2.48 -1.35
N SER A 133 9.31 -2.16 -2.64
CA SER A 133 8.50 -1.13 -3.29
C SER A 133 6.99 -1.43 -3.26
N VAL A 134 6.61 -2.72 -3.17
CA VAL A 134 5.19 -3.11 -3.02
C VAL A 134 4.56 -2.53 -1.76
N SER A 135 5.33 -2.35 -0.68
CA SER A 135 4.84 -1.70 0.54
C SER A 135 4.37 -0.26 0.32
N LEU A 136 4.81 0.38 -0.76
CA LEU A 136 4.37 1.71 -1.19
C LEU A 136 3.29 1.65 -2.30
N GLY A 137 2.75 0.47 -2.59
CA GLY A 137 1.69 0.28 -3.57
C GLY A 137 2.18 0.33 -5.02
N SER A 138 3.37 -0.17 -5.32
CA SER A 138 3.92 -0.24 -6.68
C SER A 138 3.36 -1.38 -7.53
N ALA A 139 2.77 -2.40 -6.91
CA ALA A 139 2.05 -3.45 -7.64
C ALA A 139 0.66 -2.98 -8.04
N GLU A 140 0.12 -3.57 -9.12
CA GLU A 140 -1.18 -3.17 -9.65
C GLU A 140 -2.33 -3.99 -9.05
N THR A 141 -3.45 -3.33 -8.84
CA THR A 141 -4.72 -3.93 -8.43
C THR A 141 -5.89 -3.13 -9.00
N THR A 142 -7.12 -3.61 -8.82
CA THR A 142 -8.32 -2.87 -9.24
C THR A 142 -8.83 -1.96 -8.12
N LEU A 143 -9.63 -0.94 -8.48
CA LEU A 143 -10.23 -0.04 -7.49
C LEU A 143 -11.15 -0.79 -6.50
N ILE A 144 -11.83 -1.84 -6.96
CA ILE A 144 -12.74 -2.61 -6.08
C ILE A 144 -11.98 -3.44 -5.05
N ASN A 145 -10.73 -3.81 -5.31
CA ASN A 145 -9.93 -4.67 -4.44
C ASN A 145 -9.11 -3.88 -3.41
N ILE A 146 -8.85 -2.58 -3.63
CA ILE A 146 -8.15 -1.71 -2.70
C ILE A 146 -9.12 -0.94 -1.81
#